data_e61d5ce4737b964b4d8b2e2065bf0b9e
#
_entry.id   e61d5ce4737b964b4d8b2e2065bf0b9e
#
_cell.length_a   1.000
_cell.length_b   1.000
_cell.length_c   1.000
_cell.angle_alpha   90.00
_cell.angle_beta   90.00
_cell.angle_gamma   90.00
#
_symmetry.space_group_name_H-M   'P 1'
#
loop_
_entity.id
_entity.type
_entity.pdbx_description
1 polymer ?
#
loop_
_entity_poly.entity_id
_entity_poly.type
_entity_poly.pdbx_seq_one_letter_code
_entity_poly.pdbx_strand_id
1 'polypeptide(L)'
;MKTDTYLKKLYANRFDSRQMQAKVALWKVLIDEFLQNYVPPESAVLDIGGGYCEFINQICAKKKYLIDLNPDSKLFANADVNVLNIDVLNLENYTSFTEQFDSIFISNFFEHLRNKEELVEIISFCFEALKPSGSLLVIQPNFKYSYKEYYDFIDHQLPITHLSLQELLQTVGFEIDLIIPRFLPFSTKGRPASPLLLKIYLKLPFLWRFLGGQMFVKASKQNNRGRAS
;
A
#
# COMPACT_ATOMS: atom_id res chain seq x y z
N MET A 1 7.77 25.69 11.61
CA MET A 1 6.57 25.10 12.25
C MET A 1 6.59 23.65 11.93
N LYS A 2 6.66 22.81 12.94
CA LYS A 2 7.10 21.42 12.80
C LYS A 2 6.11 20.62 11.94
N THR A 3 6.61 19.99 10.90
CA THR A 3 5.89 19.13 9.93
C THR A 3 4.95 18.13 10.61
N ASP A 4 5.36 17.58 11.74
CA ASP A 4 4.58 16.69 12.61
C ASP A 4 3.23 17.26 13.07
N THR A 5 3.19 18.52 13.51
CA THR A 5 1.95 19.15 14.00
C THR A 5 0.97 19.43 12.87
N TYR A 6 1.48 19.72 11.68
CA TYR A 6 0.66 19.95 10.49
C TYR A 6 0.02 18.64 10.01
N LEU A 7 0.80 17.58 9.88
CA LEU A 7 0.31 16.26 9.45
C LEU A 7 -0.75 15.73 10.43
N LYS A 8 -0.52 15.82 11.74
CA LYS A 8 -1.51 15.43 12.75
C LYS A 8 -2.84 16.17 12.60
N LYS A 9 -2.80 17.49 12.38
CA LYS A 9 -4.01 18.28 12.14
C LYS A 9 -4.69 17.92 10.82
N LEU A 10 -3.92 17.67 9.77
CA LEU A 10 -4.45 17.27 8.46
C LEU A 10 -5.19 15.94 8.56
N TYR A 11 -4.61 14.94 9.23
CA TYR A 11 -5.24 13.63 9.45
C TYR A 11 -6.47 13.73 10.36
N ALA A 12 -6.40 14.47 11.46
CA ALA A 12 -7.53 14.68 12.35
C ALA A 12 -8.75 15.35 11.66
N ASN A 13 -8.50 16.22 10.69
CA ASN A 13 -9.57 16.91 9.94
C ASN A 13 -10.16 16.04 8.81
N ARG A 14 -9.49 14.96 8.40
CA ARG A 14 -9.93 14.12 7.28
C ARG A 14 -10.98 13.09 7.66
N PHE A 15 -11.03 12.68 8.93
CA PHE A 15 -11.86 11.55 9.34
C PHE A 15 -12.59 11.81 10.65
N ASP A 16 -13.92 11.88 10.57
CA ASP A 16 -14.78 11.72 11.75
C ASP A 16 -14.95 10.22 12.08
N SER A 17 -15.48 9.91 13.26
CA SER A 17 -15.64 8.53 13.74
C SER A 17 -16.54 7.66 12.84
N ARG A 18 -17.52 8.24 12.17
CA ARG A 18 -18.41 7.52 11.24
C ARG A 18 -17.70 7.18 9.94
N GLN A 19 -16.90 8.11 9.44
CA GLN A 19 -16.08 7.89 8.24
C GLN A 19 -15.02 6.82 8.47
N MET A 20 -14.42 6.77 9.68
CA MET A 20 -13.48 5.71 10.05
C MET A 20 -14.14 4.32 10.05
N GLN A 21 -15.32 4.18 10.67
CA GLN A 21 -16.04 2.90 10.66
C GLN A 21 -16.42 2.45 9.26
N ALA A 22 -16.90 3.38 8.43
CA ALA A 22 -17.21 3.09 7.02
C ALA A 22 -15.97 2.66 6.25
N LYS A 23 -14.82 3.30 6.48
CA LYS A 23 -13.54 2.95 5.85
C LYS A 23 -13.08 1.54 6.25
N VAL A 24 -13.15 1.21 7.55
CA VAL A 24 -12.84 -0.16 8.04
C VAL A 24 -13.71 -1.22 7.36
N ALA A 25 -15.02 -0.97 7.21
CA ALA A 25 -15.92 -1.89 6.52
C ALA A 25 -15.60 -2.05 5.02
N LEU A 26 -15.19 -0.98 4.34
CA LEU A 26 -14.75 -1.05 2.94
C LEU A 26 -13.45 -1.85 2.80
N TRP A 27 -12.48 -1.62 3.69
CA TRP A 27 -11.24 -2.38 3.71
C TRP A 27 -11.48 -3.87 3.96
N LYS A 28 -12.41 -4.21 4.86
CA LYS A 28 -12.81 -5.60 5.08
C LYS A 28 -13.25 -6.28 3.78
N VAL A 29 -14.13 -5.63 3.01
CA VAL A 29 -14.57 -6.16 1.72
C VAL A 29 -13.42 -6.26 0.73
N LEU A 30 -12.56 -5.24 0.64
CA LEU A 30 -11.42 -5.25 -0.27
C LEU A 30 -10.45 -6.40 0.05
N ILE A 31 -10.21 -6.65 1.33
CA ILE A 31 -9.35 -7.73 1.78
C ILE A 31 -10.01 -9.09 1.47
N ASP A 32 -11.23 -9.31 1.93
CA ASP A 32 -11.92 -10.61 1.80
C ASP A 32 -12.16 -11.00 0.33
N GLU A 33 -12.52 -10.03 -0.52
CA GLU A 33 -12.90 -10.33 -1.91
C GLU A 33 -11.72 -10.23 -2.89
N PHE A 34 -10.60 -9.60 -2.50
CA PHE A 34 -9.49 -9.38 -3.43
C PHE A 34 -8.10 -9.61 -2.83
N LEU A 35 -7.68 -8.86 -1.79
CA LEU A 35 -6.29 -8.84 -1.35
C LEU A 35 -5.84 -10.15 -0.69
N GLN A 36 -6.71 -10.83 0.04
CA GLN A 36 -6.39 -12.09 0.71
C GLN A 36 -5.97 -13.20 -0.26
N ASN A 37 -6.39 -13.13 -1.53
CA ASN A 37 -5.95 -14.08 -2.56
C ASN A 37 -4.45 -14.03 -2.87
N TYR A 38 -3.80 -12.94 -2.48
CA TYR A 38 -2.37 -12.71 -2.73
C TYR A 38 -1.51 -12.80 -1.46
N VAL A 39 -2.14 -12.97 -0.30
CA VAL A 39 -1.46 -13.06 1.01
C VAL A 39 -1.81 -14.39 1.67
N PRO A 40 -0.92 -15.39 1.67
CA PRO A 40 -1.17 -16.65 2.33
C PRO A 40 -1.37 -16.48 3.85
N PRO A 41 -2.32 -17.20 4.50
CA PRO A 41 -2.56 -17.06 5.94
C PRO A 41 -1.35 -17.39 6.83
N GLU A 42 -0.45 -18.27 6.37
CA GLU A 42 0.76 -18.66 7.12
C GLU A 42 1.95 -17.70 6.90
N SER A 43 1.76 -16.60 6.17
CA SER A 43 2.81 -15.67 5.77
C SER A 43 3.19 -14.69 6.88
N ALA A 44 4.39 -14.11 6.73
CA ALA A 44 4.82 -12.89 7.39
C ALA A 44 4.56 -11.69 6.45
N VAL A 45 3.76 -10.73 6.91
CA VAL A 45 3.35 -9.55 6.13
C VAL A 45 3.89 -8.28 6.75
N LEU A 46 4.40 -7.39 5.90
CA LEU A 46 4.76 -6.03 6.25
C LEU A 46 3.82 -5.04 5.55
N ASP A 47 3.24 -4.12 6.30
CA ASP A 47 2.50 -2.96 5.81
C ASP A 47 3.36 -1.71 5.95
N ILE A 48 3.61 -0.99 4.87
CA ILE A 48 4.41 0.24 4.88
C ILE A 48 3.49 1.45 4.69
N GLY A 49 3.51 2.36 5.67
CA GLY A 49 2.65 3.53 5.65
C GLY A 49 1.19 3.18 5.91
N GLY A 50 0.93 2.21 6.80
CA GLY A 50 -0.40 1.67 7.05
C GLY A 50 -1.40 2.61 7.75
N GLY A 51 -0.97 3.80 8.17
CA GLY A 51 -1.83 4.85 8.72
C GLY A 51 -2.68 4.40 9.90
N TYR A 52 -3.98 4.22 9.68
CA TYR A 52 -4.93 3.73 10.70
C TYR A 52 -5.04 2.20 10.77
N CYS A 53 -4.12 1.46 10.18
CA CYS A 53 -4.00 0.01 10.26
C CYS A 53 -5.16 -0.78 9.61
N GLU A 54 -5.90 -0.18 8.67
CA GLU A 54 -7.09 -0.82 8.10
C GLU A 54 -6.78 -2.12 7.37
N PHE A 55 -5.62 -2.21 6.70
CA PHE A 55 -5.18 -3.43 6.05
C PHE A 55 -4.61 -4.43 7.07
N ILE A 56 -3.57 -4.02 7.82
CA ILE A 56 -2.80 -4.95 8.64
C ILE A 56 -3.61 -5.58 9.77
N ASN A 57 -4.60 -4.86 10.31
CA ASN A 57 -5.49 -5.39 11.32
C ASN A 57 -6.40 -6.51 10.81
N GLN A 58 -6.78 -6.47 9.53
CA GLN A 58 -7.82 -7.31 8.98
C GLN A 58 -7.31 -8.43 8.08
N ILE A 59 -6.10 -8.31 7.54
CA ILE A 59 -5.49 -9.37 6.73
C ILE A 59 -5.23 -10.60 7.59
N CYS A 60 -5.55 -11.79 7.07
CA CYS A 60 -5.20 -13.05 7.70
C CYS A 60 -3.75 -13.39 7.36
N ALA A 61 -2.86 -13.32 8.36
CA ALA A 61 -1.45 -13.62 8.23
C ALA A 61 -0.91 -14.07 9.59
N LYS A 62 0.10 -14.93 9.59
CA LYS A 62 0.71 -15.51 10.80
C LYS A 62 1.53 -14.51 11.60
N LYS A 63 2.24 -13.63 10.90
CA LYS A 63 3.04 -12.57 11.50
C LYS A 63 2.73 -11.25 10.79
N LYS A 64 2.43 -10.23 11.57
CA LYS A 64 2.03 -8.91 11.06
C LYS A 64 2.99 -7.85 11.55
N TYR A 65 3.50 -7.06 10.63
CA TYR A 65 4.39 -5.94 10.91
C TYR A 65 3.87 -4.69 10.23
N LEU A 66 4.04 -3.55 10.91
CA LEU A 66 3.70 -2.23 10.39
C LEU A 66 4.90 -1.31 10.55
N ILE A 67 5.29 -0.65 9.48
CA ILE A 67 6.19 0.51 9.52
C ILE A 67 5.38 1.76 9.22
N ASP A 68 5.34 2.69 10.16
CA ASP A 68 4.69 3.99 9.98
C ASP A 68 5.40 5.06 10.80
N LEU A 69 5.62 6.24 10.19
CA LEU A 69 6.24 7.37 10.88
C LEU A 69 5.33 7.97 11.96
N ASN A 70 4.01 7.82 11.81
CA ASN A 70 3.04 8.34 12.77
C ASN A 70 3.03 7.50 14.06
N PRO A 71 3.41 8.06 15.22
CA PRO A 71 3.42 7.31 16.48
C PRO A 71 2.01 6.87 16.90
N ASP A 72 0.96 7.54 16.42
CA ASP A 72 -0.42 7.22 16.77
C ASP A 72 -0.88 5.91 16.10
N SER A 73 -0.14 5.36 15.13
CA SER A 73 -0.43 4.05 14.52
C SER A 73 -0.51 2.93 15.56
N LYS A 74 0.27 3.02 16.65
CA LYS A 74 0.20 2.08 17.80
C LYS A 74 -1.16 2.06 18.49
N LEU A 75 -1.92 3.15 18.42
CA LEU A 75 -3.24 3.24 19.06
C LEU A 75 -4.30 2.52 18.23
N PHE A 76 -4.05 2.34 16.94
CA PHE A 76 -4.98 1.73 15.99
C PHE A 76 -4.64 0.27 15.69
N ALA A 77 -3.39 -0.14 15.88
CA ALA A 77 -2.94 -1.48 15.62
C ALA A 77 -3.50 -2.48 16.64
N ASN A 78 -3.96 -3.64 16.15
CA ASN A 78 -4.32 -4.77 17.00
C ASN A 78 -3.09 -5.32 17.75
N ALA A 79 -3.33 -6.04 18.83
CA ALA A 79 -2.25 -6.58 19.70
C ALA A 79 -1.33 -7.60 18.99
N ASP A 80 -1.78 -8.20 17.89
CA ASP A 80 -1.03 -9.15 17.07
C ASP A 80 -0.14 -8.47 16.00
N VAL A 81 -0.17 -7.13 15.89
CA VAL A 81 0.63 -6.35 14.95
C VAL A 81 1.88 -5.80 15.63
N ASN A 82 3.04 -6.13 15.09
CA ASN A 82 4.32 -5.56 15.54
C ASN A 82 4.55 -4.20 14.86
N VAL A 83 4.35 -3.11 15.61
CA VAL A 83 4.43 -1.73 15.11
C VAL A 83 5.81 -1.14 15.35
N LEU A 84 6.42 -0.70 14.26
CA LEU A 84 7.68 0.00 14.20
C LEU A 84 7.43 1.46 13.79
N ASN A 85 7.49 2.38 14.75
CA ASN A 85 7.32 3.82 14.47
C ASN A 85 8.67 4.42 14.05
N ILE A 86 8.97 4.25 12.78
CA ILE A 86 10.23 4.62 12.17
C ILE A 86 10.00 5.19 10.77
N ASP A 87 10.91 6.03 10.33
CA ASP A 87 10.94 6.50 8.95
C ASP A 87 11.50 5.39 8.06
N VAL A 88 10.71 4.92 7.11
CA VAL A 88 11.15 3.90 6.15
C VAL A 88 12.33 4.37 5.29
N LEU A 89 12.57 5.67 5.19
CA LEU A 89 13.72 6.26 4.48
C LEU A 89 15.01 6.25 5.32
N ASN A 90 14.95 6.00 6.62
CA ASN A 90 16.12 5.86 7.49
C ASN A 90 16.58 4.41 7.57
N LEU A 91 16.76 3.78 6.43
CA LEU A 91 16.94 2.32 6.27
C LEU A 91 18.29 1.79 6.74
N GLU A 92 19.27 2.64 7.05
CA GLU A 92 20.59 2.22 7.59
C GLU A 92 20.51 1.33 8.84
N ASN A 93 19.36 1.36 9.50
CA ASN A 93 19.08 0.57 10.70
C ASN A 93 18.35 -0.77 10.43
N TYR A 94 18.06 -1.13 9.16
CA TYR A 94 17.14 -2.22 8.83
C TYR A 94 17.78 -3.44 8.15
N THR A 95 19.07 -3.65 8.29
CA THR A 95 19.74 -4.90 7.87
C THR A 95 19.13 -6.16 8.50
N SER A 96 18.35 -5.99 9.58
CA SER A 96 17.62 -7.08 10.23
C SER A 96 16.40 -7.59 9.45
N PHE A 97 15.96 -6.90 8.38
CA PHE A 97 14.77 -7.30 7.63
C PHE A 97 15.07 -8.06 6.33
N THR A 98 16.31 -8.37 6.02
CA THR A 98 16.66 -9.12 4.81
C THR A 98 15.93 -10.46 4.76
N GLU A 99 15.19 -10.70 3.68
CA GLU A 99 14.46 -11.96 3.40
C GLU A 99 13.53 -12.41 4.54
N GLN A 100 12.83 -11.49 5.19
CA GLN A 100 11.92 -11.80 6.29
C GLN A 100 10.45 -11.96 5.88
N PHE A 101 10.01 -11.23 4.85
CA PHE A 101 8.60 -11.13 4.54
C PHE A 101 8.21 -11.99 3.34
N ASP A 102 7.06 -12.64 3.45
CA ASP A 102 6.43 -13.35 2.33
C ASP A 102 5.62 -12.37 1.46
N SER A 103 5.09 -11.31 2.08
CA SER A 103 4.35 -10.24 1.40
C SER A 103 4.66 -8.88 2.02
N ILE A 104 4.84 -7.88 1.16
CA ILE A 104 4.88 -6.46 1.56
C ILE A 104 3.70 -5.76 0.88
N PHE A 105 2.96 -4.97 1.64
CA PHE A 105 1.85 -4.17 1.14
C PHE A 105 2.12 -2.68 1.31
N ILE A 106 1.81 -1.90 0.28
CA ILE A 106 1.92 -0.44 0.28
C ILE A 106 0.66 0.13 -0.36
N SER A 107 -0.01 1.04 0.34
CA SER A 107 -1.23 1.66 -0.17
C SER A 107 -1.26 3.15 0.08
N ASN A 108 -1.48 3.94 -0.98
CA ASN A 108 -1.60 5.39 -0.92
C ASN A 108 -0.47 6.04 -0.08
N PHE A 109 0.75 5.68 -0.41
CA PHE A 109 1.95 6.12 0.30
C PHE A 109 2.93 6.86 -0.61
N PHE A 110 3.14 6.39 -1.84
CA PHE A 110 4.15 6.95 -2.73
C PHE A 110 3.84 8.38 -3.18
N GLU A 111 2.56 8.78 -3.25
CA GLU A 111 2.15 10.14 -3.57
C GLU A 111 2.67 11.19 -2.59
N HIS A 112 3.04 10.78 -1.38
CA HIS A 112 3.54 11.65 -0.30
C HIS A 112 5.07 11.78 -0.30
N LEU A 113 5.78 11.00 -1.11
CA LEU A 113 7.24 11.08 -1.24
C LEU A 113 7.66 12.38 -1.92
N ARG A 114 8.82 12.89 -1.54
CA ARG A 114 9.33 14.19 -2.03
C ARG A 114 9.90 14.10 -3.44
N ASN A 115 10.45 12.95 -3.81
CA ASN A 115 11.17 12.75 -5.07
C ASN A 115 11.21 11.27 -5.47
N LYS A 116 11.78 10.99 -6.64
CA LYS A 116 11.91 9.65 -7.19
C LYS A 116 12.99 8.82 -6.49
N GLU A 117 14.00 9.48 -5.95
CA GLU A 117 15.09 8.84 -5.22
C GLU A 117 14.55 8.11 -3.98
N GLU A 118 13.68 8.76 -3.21
CA GLU A 118 12.98 8.13 -2.09
C GLU A 118 12.16 6.90 -2.51
N LEU A 119 11.49 6.99 -3.66
CA LEU A 119 10.74 5.85 -4.20
C LEU A 119 11.67 4.69 -4.56
N VAL A 120 12.83 4.98 -5.19
CA VAL A 120 13.84 3.97 -5.52
C VAL A 120 14.35 3.27 -4.26
N GLU A 121 14.67 4.04 -3.21
CA GLU A 121 15.14 3.52 -1.92
C GLU A 121 14.10 2.56 -1.30
N ILE A 122 12.83 2.95 -1.26
CA ILE A 122 11.76 2.13 -0.69
C ILE A 122 11.54 0.85 -1.50
N ILE A 123 11.54 0.93 -2.84
CA ILE A 123 11.36 -0.26 -3.69
C ILE A 123 12.55 -1.21 -3.55
N SER A 124 13.78 -0.67 -3.45
CA SER A 124 14.98 -1.47 -3.21
C SER A 124 14.93 -2.17 -1.85
N PHE A 125 14.52 -1.44 -0.79
CA PHE A 125 14.27 -2.04 0.51
C PHE A 125 13.24 -3.19 0.44
N CYS A 126 12.11 -2.97 -0.23
CA CYS A 126 11.11 -4.02 -0.39
C CYS A 126 11.68 -5.27 -1.06
N PHE A 127 12.54 -5.09 -2.08
CA PHE A 127 13.19 -6.21 -2.76
C PHE A 127 14.11 -7.00 -1.83
N GLU A 128 14.91 -6.32 -1.02
CA GLU A 128 15.80 -6.96 -0.05
C GLU A 128 15.04 -7.64 1.10
N ALA A 129 13.99 -6.99 1.60
CA ALA A 129 13.20 -7.46 2.73
C ALA A 129 12.30 -8.66 2.38
N LEU A 130 11.93 -8.82 1.11
CA LEU A 130 11.17 -9.97 0.65
C LEU A 130 12.02 -11.23 0.58
N LYS A 131 11.45 -12.34 1.03
CA LYS A 131 11.98 -13.67 0.78
C LYS A 131 12.03 -13.97 -0.73
N PRO A 132 12.86 -14.93 -1.18
CA PRO A 132 12.71 -15.50 -2.51
C PRO A 132 11.26 -15.95 -2.75
N SER A 133 10.70 -15.60 -3.91
CA SER A 133 9.28 -15.79 -4.27
C SER A 133 8.28 -14.98 -3.46
N GLY A 134 8.73 -14.08 -2.58
CA GLY A 134 7.87 -13.12 -1.87
C GLY A 134 7.30 -12.07 -2.82
N SER A 135 6.17 -11.46 -2.45
CA SER A 135 5.43 -10.54 -3.30
C SER A 135 5.30 -9.15 -2.71
N LEU A 136 5.49 -8.13 -3.54
CA LEU A 136 5.13 -6.74 -3.28
C LEU A 136 3.75 -6.46 -3.88
N LEU A 137 2.83 -5.95 -3.05
CA LEU A 137 1.48 -5.56 -3.43
C LEU A 137 1.34 -4.05 -3.26
N VAL A 138 0.93 -3.35 -4.30
CA VAL A 138 0.80 -1.88 -4.29
C VAL A 138 -0.59 -1.47 -4.73
N ILE A 139 -1.27 -0.63 -3.94
CA ILE A 139 -2.43 0.16 -4.36
C ILE A 139 -2.03 1.62 -4.31
N GLN A 140 -2.13 2.33 -5.45
CA GLN A 140 -1.58 3.67 -5.58
C GLN A 140 -2.42 4.51 -6.55
N PRO A 141 -2.65 5.82 -6.30
CA PRO A 141 -3.16 6.71 -7.32
C PRO A 141 -2.38 6.60 -8.63
N ASN A 142 -3.09 6.34 -9.72
CA ASN A 142 -2.46 6.30 -11.03
C ASN A 142 -2.62 7.67 -11.70
N PHE A 143 -1.57 8.47 -11.67
CA PHE A 143 -1.59 9.84 -12.19
C PHE A 143 -2.12 9.92 -13.62
N LYS A 144 -1.89 8.90 -14.45
CA LYS A 144 -2.39 8.84 -15.83
C LYS A 144 -3.92 8.94 -15.91
N TYR A 145 -4.65 8.50 -14.87
CA TYR A 145 -6.11 8.46 -14.86
C TYR A 145 -6.75 9.35 -13.78
N SER A 146 -5.94 9.86 -12.83
CA SER A 146 -6.40 10.71 -11.72
C SER A 146 -5.81 12.13 -11.76
N TYR A 147 -5.16 12.53 -12.86
CA TYR A 147 -4.40 13.79 -12.95
C TYR A 147 -5.25 15.04 -12.67
N LYS A 148 -6.55 15.00 -12.94
CA LYS A 148 -7.46 16.13 -12.72
C LYS A 148 -7.66 16.45 -11.25
N GLU A 149 -7.75 15.42 -10.42
CA GLU A 149 -8.07 15.53 -8.98
C GLU A 149 -6.82 15.25 -8.11
N TYR A 150 -5.68 14.92 -8.71
CA TYR A 150 -4.51 14.45 -7.98
C TYR A 150 -3.99 15.48 -6.97
N TYR A 151 -3.93 16.74 -7.37
CA TYR A 151 -3.48 17.85 -6.54
C TYR A 151 -4.59 18.54 -5.74
N ASP A 152 -5.80 17.96 -5.69
CA ASP A 152 -6.84 18.39 -4.73
C ASP A 152 -6.44 17.99 -3.29
N PHE A 153 -5.42 17.15 -3.15
CA PHE A 153 -4.81 16.78 -1.88
C PHE A 153 -3.46 17.50 -1.75
N ILE A 154 -3.36 18.38 -0.73
CA ILE A 154 -2.18 19.26 -0.54
C ILE A 154 -0.88 18.50 -0.25
N ASP A 155 -0.96 17.28 0.22
CA ASP A 155 0.14 16.41 0.57
C ASP A 155 0.58 15.46 -0.55
N HIS A 156 -0.06 15.52 -1.72
CA HIS A 156 0.39 14.80 -2.90
C HIS A 156 1.53 15.54 -3.59
N GLN A 157 2.69 14.93 -3.68
CA GLN A 157 3.92 15.51 -4.22
C GLN A 157 4.44 14.75 -5.44
N LEU A 158 4.52 13.42 -5.39
CA LEU A 158 5.13 12.59 -6.42
C LEU A 158 4.06 11.90 -7.31
N PRO A 159 3.81 12.42 -8.53
CA PRO A 159 2.90 11.78 -9.47
C PRO A 159 3.55 10.53 -10.10
N ILE A 160 2.89 9.37 -9.93
CA ILE A 160 3.37 8.08 -10.43
C ILE A 160 2.31 7.47 -11.34
N THR A 161 2.75 6.88 -12.45
CA THR A 161 1.90 6.08 -13.33
C THR A 161 2.22 4.60 -13.18
N HIS A 162 1.28 3.72 -13.56
CA HIS A 162 1.55 2.28 -13.57
C HIS A 162 2.72 1.90 -14.48
N LEU A 163 3.00 2.70 -15.52
CA LEU A 163 4.13 2.46 -16.44
C LEU A 163 5.46 2.80 -15.78
N SER A 164 5.55 3.97 -15.10
CA SER A 164 6.78 4.36 -14.39
C SER A 164 7.05 3.46 -13.18
N LEU A 165 6.01 3.01 -12.49
CA LEU A 165 6.18 2.03 -11.41
C LEU A 165 6.63 0.67 -11.93
N GLN A 166 6.07 0.20 -13.03
CA GLN A 166 6.50 -1.03 -13.70
C GLN A 166 7.98 -0.98 -14.09
N GLU A 167 8.40 0.10 -14.75
CA GLU A 167 9.79 0.31 -15.16
C GLU A 167 10.74 0.25 -13.94
N LEU A 168 10.41 0.94 -12.85
CA LEU A 168 11.19 0.93 -11.64
C LEU A 168 11.27 -0.47 -11.01
N LEU A 169 10.14 -1.15 -10.85
CA LEU A 169 10.10 -2.50 -10.27
C LEU A 169 10.98 -3.47 -11.07
N GLN A 170 10.90 -3.46 -12.39
CA GLN A 170 11.72 -4.28 -13.26
C GLN A 170 13.20 -3.91 -13.17
N THR A 171 13.53 -2.62 -13.06
CA THR A 171 14.91 -2.13 -12.89
C THR A 171 15.54 -2.62 -11.60
N VAL A 172 14.78 -2.67 -10.50
CA VAL A 172 15.24 -3.19 -9.20
C VAL A 172 15.37 -4.72 -9.20
N GLY A 173 14.67 -5.43 -10.10
CA GLY A 173 14.76 -6.87 -10.25
C GLY A 173 13.49 -7.65 -9.95
N PHE A 174 12.37 -6.96 -9.74
CA PHE A 174 11.08 -7.63 -9.63
C PHE A 174 10.57 -8.18 -10.95
N GLU A 175 9.89 -9.32 -10.89
CA GLU A 175 9.01 -9.79 -11.95
C GLU A 175 7.59 -9.25 -11.74
N ILE A 176 6.95 -8.77 -12.81
CA ILE A 176 5.59 -8.26 -12.74
C ILE A 176 4.60 -9.39 -12.94
N ASP A 177 3.86 -9.74 -11.90
CA ASP A 177 2.85 -10.79 -11.97
C ASP A 177 1.51 -10.25 -12.48
N LEU A 178 1.13 -9.04 -12.03
CA LEU A 178 -0.16 -8.44 -12.36
C LEU A 178 -0.09 -6.91 -12.28
N ILE A 179 -0.63 -6.25 -13.29
CA ILE A 179 -0.93 -4.81 -13.25
C ILE A 179 -2.39 -4.60 -13.62
N ILE A 180 -3.14 -3.93 -12.75
CA ILE A 180 -4.48 -3.41 -13.01
C ILE A 180 -4.36 -1.88 -13.01
N PRO A 181 -4.25 -1.22 -14.19
CA PRO A 181 -3.97 0.22 -14.28
C PRO A 181 -5.08 1.11 -13.72
N ARG A 182 -6.31 0.59 -13.70
CA ARG A 182 -7.50 1.27 -13.19
C ARG A 182 -8.26 0.29 -12.30
N PHE A 183 -7.91 0.24 -11.03
CA PHE A 183 -8.47 -0.72 -10.07
C PHE A 183 -9.56 -0.07 -9.22
N LEU A 184 -9.21 0.73 -8.23
CA LEU A 184 -10.18 1.39 -7.36
C LEU A 184 -10.46 2.83 -7.81
N PRO A 185 -11.62 3.40 -7.47
CA PRO A 185 -11.85 4.83 -7.62
C PRO A 185 -10.75 5.64 -6.89
N PHE A 186 -10.35 6.79 -7.44
CA PHE A 186 -9.29 7.62 -6.87
C PHE A 186 -9.61 8.09 -5.44
N SER A 187 -10.86 8.47 -5.20
CA SER A 187 -11.32 8.93 -3.88
C SER A 187 -12.73 8.43 -3.60
N THR A 188 -13.02 8.17 -2.34
CA THR A 188 -14.38 7.91 -1.84
C THR A 188 -15.10 9.20 -1.43
N LYS A 189 -14.41 10.36 -1.45
CA LYS A 189 -14.98 11.66 -1.07
C LYS A 189 -16.17 12.00 -1.99
N GLY A 190 -17.32 12.28 -1.37
CA GLY A 190 -18.56 12.59 -2.09
C GLY A 190 -19.24 11.40 -2.76
N ARG A 191 -18.80 10.17 -2.52
CA ARG A 191 -19.41 8.93 -3.03
C ARG A 191 -19.98 8.11 -1.86
N PRO A 192 -21.05 7.33 -2.08
CA PRO A 192 -21.58 6.47 -1.02
C PRO A 192 -20.55 5.38 -0.67
N ALA A 193 -20.08 5.39 0.58
CA ALA A 193 -19.18 4.39 1.13
C ALA A 193 -20.01 3.13 1.51
N SER A 194 -20.39 2.33 0.52
CA SER A 194 -21.20 1.12 0.72
C SER A 194 -20.34 -0.15 0.51
N PRO A 195 -20.17 -0.99 1.54
CA PRO A 195 -19.50 -2.28 1.41
C PRO A 195 -20.11 -3.18 0.32
N LEU A 196 -21.46 -3.17 0.21
CA LEU A 196 -22.16 -3.95 -0.82
C LEU A 196 -21.82 -3.47 -2.24
N LEU A 197 -21.80 -2.14 -2.45
CA LEU A 197 -21.43 -1.59 -3.77
C LEU A 197 -19.98 -1.91 -4.11
N LEU A 198 -19.07 -1.86 -3.15
CA LEU A 198 -17.68 -2.24 -3.36
C LEU A 198 -17.57 -3.74 -3.72
N LYS A 199 -18.30 -4.61 -3.02
CA LYS A 199 -18.32 -6.05 -3.32
C LYS A 199 -18.81 -6.33 -4.74
N ILE A 200 -19.87 -5.66 -5.19
CA ILE A 200 -20.37 -5.76 -6.56
C ILE A 200 -19.33 -5.22 -7.55
N TYR A 201 -18.73 -4.05 -7.26
CA TYR A 201 -17.69 -3.44 -8.07
C TYR A 201 -16.48 -4.36 -8.29
N LEU A 202 -15.99 -5.00 -7.22
CA LEU A 202 -14.86 -5.93 -7.31
C LEU A 202 -15.14 -7.15 -8.17
N LYS A 203 -16.40 -7.60 -8.23
CA LYS A 203 -16.84 -8.71 -9.08
C LYS A 203 -17.07 -8.34 -10.55
N LEU A 204 -17.00 -7.07 -10.90
CA LEU A 204 -17.28 -6.54 -12.24
C LEU A 204 -16.05 -5.79 -12.81
N PRO A 205 -14.96 -6.48 -13.21
CA PRO A 205 -13.72 -5.85 -13.67
C PRO A 205 -13.87 -4.85 -14.81
N PHE A 206 -14.94 -5.00 -15.65
CA PHE A 206 -15.21 -4.03 -16.70
C PHE A 206 -15.51 -2.63 -16.17
N LEU A 207 -16.10 -2.50 -14.96
CA LEU A 207 -16.36 -1.21 -14.31
C LEU A 207 -15.06 -0.51 -13.89
N TRP A 208 -14.02 -1.27 -13.59
CA TRP A 208 -12.74 -0.71 -13.19
C TRP A 208 -12.16 0.19 -14.28
N ARG A 209 -12.33 -0.22 -15.54
CA ARG A 209 -11.87 0.54 -16.71
C ARG A 209 -12.46 1.95 -16.80
N PHE A 210 -13.67 2.16 -16.28
CA PHE A 210 -14.35 3.44 -16.31
C PHE A 210 -14.21 4.25 -15.04
N LEU A 211 -14.26 3.59 -13.88
CA LEU A 211 -14.34 4.23 -12.57
C LEU A 211 -13.02 4.25 -11.82
N GLY A 212 -12.07 3.38 -12.17
CA GLY A 212 -10.79 3.26 -11.49
C GLY A 212 -9.87 4.45 -11.76
N GLY A 213 -9.31 5.02 -10.69
CA GLY A 213 -8.29 6.06 -10.70
C GLY A 213 -7.02 5.63 -9.98
N GLN A 214 -7.10 4.56 -9.17
CA GLN A 214 -5.95 3.93 -8.54
C GLN A 214 -5.53 2.68 -9.33
N MET A 215 -4.24 2.36 -9.32
CA MET A 215 -3.71 1.09 -9.83
C MET A 215 -3.62 0.04 -8.72
N PHE A 216 -3.59 -1.22 -9.12
CA PHE A 216 -3.08 -2.32 -8.31
C PHE A 216 -1.92 -2.97 -9.07
N VAL A 217 -0.82 -3.22 -8.36
CA VAL A 217 0.36 -3.90 -8.88
C VAL A 217 0.75 -5.02 -7.93
N LYS A 218 0.97 -6.22 -8.49
CA LYS A 218 1.63 -7.33 -7.81
C LYS A 218 2.92 -7.63 -8.55
N ALA A 219 4.03 -7.65 -7.82
CA ALA A 219 5.34 -8.01 -8.33
C ALA A 219 6.02 -8.98 -7.37
N SER A 220 6.82 -9.92 -7.89
CA SER A 220 7.50 -10.93 -7.08
C SER A 220 9.01 -10.86 -7.21
N LYS A 221 9.70 -11.19 -6.11
CA LYS A 221 11.16 -11.41 -6.10
C LYS A 221 11.46 -12.79 -6.65
N GLN A 222 12.20 -12.85 -7.74
CA GLN A 222 12.55 -14.15 -8.34
C GLN A 222 13.37 -15.04 -7.38
N ASN A 223 13.15 -16.33 -7.48
CA ASN A 223 13.96 -17.31 -6.80
C ASN A 223 15.24 -17.57 -7.61
N ASN A 224 16.36 -16.92 -7.24
CA ASN A 224 17.64 -17.04 -7.94
C ASN A 224 18.28 -18.45 -7.85
N ARG A 225 17.61 -19.46 -7.28
CA ARG A 225 18.16 -20.82 -7.16
C ARG A 225 18.23 -21.60 -8.49
N GLY A 226 17.82 -20.99 -9.62
CA GLY A 226 17.75 -21.67 -10.93
C GLY A 226 18.67 -21.12 -12.05
N ARG A 227 19.51 -20.11 -11.79
CA ARG A 227 20.42 -19.54 -12.81
C ARG A 227 21.91 -19.80 -12.53
N ALA A 228 22.25 -20.97 -12.00
CA ALA A 228 23.61 -21.45 -11.97
C ALA A 228 23.71 -22.63 -12.95
N SER A 229 23.91 -22.30 -14.22
CA SER A 229 24.43 -23.26 -15.24
C SER A 229 25.03 -22.48 -16.38
#